data_7c707959710c83cd8edd5dac327b6911
#
_entry.id   7c707959710c83cd8edd5dac327b6911
#
_cell.length_a   1.000
_cell.length_b   1.000
_cell.length_c   1.000
_cell.angle_alpha   90.00
_cell.angle_beta   90.00
_cell.angle_gamma   90.00
#
_symmetry.space_group_name_H-M   'P 1'
#
loop_
_entity.id
_entity.type
_entity.pdbx_description
1 polymer ?
#
loop_
_entity_poly.entity_id
_entity_poly.type
_entity_poly.pdbx_seq_one_letter_code
_entity_poly.pdbx_strand_id
1 'polypeptide(L)'
;MSRIKFALAATAAAAATLATGGAHAQSNVTLYGLIDTTISTVNNANASGARLTGFQVPWFSGSRWGLTGKEDLGGGTSAIFRLESEFETPTGNMDTPGVLFNRDAWVGLQSEALGKLTFGRQNAIARDISAIYGDPYTSASVSLDEGGYTNVNNFKQLIFYAGSATGTRMNNGVVWKKMWDGRFLTALGYQFGEVPGQFTQGTTESLALGYNGDNFHLAGFAQQAKVGGFMDRSYSVGGNVIFGMFRVNAGYFHYTGEQPAAIGNRSDNAYTVSLKVAPPGAFDYEIGYQIMKANNAAFSADGNTLNAYASVVGATAAGSGRKNTLYGSVFYHVSKRTEFYVAADYMKLKDQYIVGSTNGHNSQTEFAVGMRTRF
;
A
#
# COMPACT_ATOMS: atom_id res chain seq x y z
N MET A 1 9.85 -43.37 -28.90
CA MET A 1 8.53 -43.45 -28.22
C MET A 1 8.55 -44.13 -26.83
N SER A 2 9.57 -44.90 -26.47
CA SER A 2 9.63 -45.62 -25.17
C SER A 2 10.09 -44.78 -23.99
N ARG A 3 10.95 -43.79 -24.17
CA ARG A 3 11.48 -42.94 -23.08
C ARG A 3 10.49 -41.91 -22.53
N ILE A 4 9.52 -41.47 -23.34
CA ILE A 4 8.48 -40.51 -22.88
C ILE A 4 7.43 -41.21 -22.01
N LYS A 5 7.15 -42.48 -22.24
CA LYS A 5 6.21 -43.28 -21.43
C LYS A 5 6.77 -43.60 -20.04
N PHE A 6 8.08 -43.70 -19.88
CA PHE A 6 8.74 -43.92 -18.58
C PHE A 6 8.75 -42.64 -17.74
N ALA A 7 8.92 -41.45 -18.35
CA ALA A 7 8.90 -40.18 -17.65
C ALA A 7 7.50 -39.82 -17.12
N LEU A 8 6.43 -40.11 -17.91
CA LEU A 8 5.05 -39.91 -17.45
C LEU A 8 4.64 -40.89 -16.35
N ALA A 9 5.14 -42.12 -16.36
CA ALA A 9 4.87 -43.11 -15.30
C ALA A 9 5.57 -42.76 -13.99
N ALA A 10 6.78 -42.19 -14.04
CA ALA A 10 7.52 -41.74 -12.85
C ALA A 10 6.90 -40.51 -12.21
N THR A 11 6.36 -39.54 -12.99
CA THR A 11 5.61 -38.38 -12.46
C THR A 11 4.27 -38.78 -11.87
N ALA A 12 3.56 -39.77 -12.45
CA ALA A 12 2.31 -40.27 -11.89
C ALA A 12 2.53 -41.06 -10.58
N ALA A 13 3.63 -41.81 -10.45
CA ALA A 13 3.98 -42.53 -9.23
C ALA A 13 4.42 -41.56 -8.09
N ALA A 14 5.13 -40.48 -8.42
CA ALA A 14 5.50 -39.45 -7.45
C ALA A 14 4.26 -38.65 -6.96
N ALA A 15 3.25 -38.45 -7.80
CA ALA A 15 2.00 -37.83 -7.41
C ALA A 15 1.12 -38.76 -6.53
N ALA A 16 1.19 -40.07 -6.71
CA ALA A 16 0.40 -41.04 -5.94
C ALA A 16 0.95 -41.29 -4.54
N THR A 17 2.25 -41.11 -4.30
CA THR A 17 2.85 -41.25 -2.96
C THR A 17 2.60 -40.03 -2.05
N LEU A 18 2.15 -38.90 -2.60
CA LEU A 18 1.71 -37.72 -1.82
C LEU A 18 0.27 -37.87 -1.30
N ALA A 19 -0.48 -38.86 -1.74
CA ALA A 19 -1.91 -39.04 -1.42
C ALA A 19 -2.22 -39.94 -0.22
N THR A 20 -1.22 -40.53 0.46
CA THR A 20 -1.46 -41.53 1.53
C THR A 20 -1.19 -41.04 2.96
N GLY A 21 -0.94 -39.75 3.18
CA GLY A 21 -1.02 -39.16 4.49
C GLY A 21 -2.43 -38.62 4.72
N GLY A 22 -3.28 -39.35 5.45
CA GLY A 22 -4.56 -38.84 5.94
C GLY A 22 -4.33 -37.66 6.92
N ALA A 23 -3.86 -36.53 6.39
CA ALA A 23 -3.88 -35.29 7.12
C ALA A 23 -5.35 -34.89 7.28
N HIS A 24 -5.91 -35.00 8.48
CA HIS A 24 -7.08 -34.24 8.84
C HIS A 24 -6.69 -32.77 8.80
N ALA A 25 -6.63 -32.21 7.59
CA ALA A 25 -6.37 -30.79 7.36
C ALA A 25 -7.53 -30.03 8.01
N GLN A 26 -7.28 -29.40 9.14
CA GLN A 26 -8.25 -28.51 9.74
C GLN A 26 -8.24 -27.22 8.91
N SER A 27 -9.05 -27.20 7.86
CA SER A 27 -9.26 -26.02 7.03
C SER A 27 -10.06 -24.99 7.84
N ASN A 28 -9.51 -23.81 8.00
CA ASN A 28 -10.20 -22.71 8.67
C ASN A 28 -10.41 -21.56 7.69
N VAL A 29 -11.67 -21.21 7.45
CA VAL A 29 -12.03 -20.03 6.64
C VAL A 29 -12.65 -19.01 7.59
N THR A 30 -12.08 -17.81 7.60
CA THR A 30 -12.52 -16.71 8.44
C THR A 30 -13.09 -15.59 7.58
N LEU A 31 -14.32 -15.19 7.85
CA LEU A 31 -14.89 -13.92 7.39
C LEU A 31 -14.40 -12.81 8.33
N TYR A 32 -13.91 -11.74 7.77
CA TYR A 32 -13.45 -10.56 8.51
C TYR A 32 -13.83 -9.29 7.77
N GLY A 33 -13.78 -8.18 8.47
CA GLY A 33 -14.01 -6.90 7.83
C GLY A 33 -13.74 -5.70 8.74
N LEU A 34 -13.87 -4.54 8.11
CA LEU A 34 -13.72 -3.25 8.76
C LEU A 34 -14.68 -2.27 8.09
N ILE A 35 -15.40 -1.52 8.90
CA ILE A 35 -16.24 -0.41 8.45
C ILE A 35 -15.67 0.86 9.06
N ASP A 36 -15.33 1.81 8.22
CA ASP A 36 -14.90 3.16 8.59
C ASP A 36 -15.85 4.14 7.91
N THR A 37 -16.44 5.06 8.67
CA THR A 37 -17.35 6.08 8.16
C THR A 37 -16.94 7.45 8.68
N THR A 38 -16.95 8.44 7.78
CA THR A 38 -16.41 9.77 8.05
C THR A 38 -17.38 10.84 7.59
N ILE A 39 -17.62 11.83 8.44
CA ILE A 39 -18.15 13.13 8.03
C ILE A 39 -16.97 14.10 8.03
N SER A 40 -16.73 14.73 6.89
CA SER A 40 -15.67 15.73 6.79
C SER A 40 -16.16 17.04 6.22
N THR A 41 -15.38 18.07 6.46
CA THR A 41 -15.52 19.38 5.84
C THR A 41 -14.19 19.77 5.23
N VAL A 42 -14.21 20.09 3.94
CA VAL A 42 -13.02 20.46 3.16
C VAL A 42 -13.27 21.82 2.49
N ASN A 43 -12.31 22.73 2.58
CA ASN A 43 -12.35 23.97 1.82
C ASN A 43 -11.78 23.77 0.41
N ASN A 44 -11.96 24.78 -0.44
CA ASN A 44 -11.47 24.73 -1.84
C ASN A 44 -11.97 23.48 -2.61
N ALA A 45 -13.21 23.09 -2.32
CA ALA A 45 -13.86 21.93 -2.94
C ALA A 45 -14.35 22.19 -4.36
N ASN A 46 -14.24 23.44 -4.84
CA ASN A 46 -14.50 23.85 -6.23
C ASN A 46 -13.62 25.05 -6.58
N ALA A 47 -13.66 25.47 -7.85
CA ALA A 47 -12.85 26.59 -8.36
C ALA A 47 -13.14 27.94 -7.68
N SER A 48 -14.33 28.14 -7.09
CA SER A 48 -14.68 29.36 -6.34
C SER A 48 -14.22 29.32 -4.87
N GLY A 49 -13.59 28.24 -4.41
CA GLY A 49 -13.12 28.07 -3.04
C GLY A 49 -14.22 27.67 -2.05
N ALA A 50 -15.37 27.20 -2.52
CA ALA A 50 -16.45 26.79 -1.66
C ALA A 50 -16.06 25.61 -0.76
N ARG A 51 -16.77 25.52 0.39
CA ARG A 51 -16.62 24.42 1.34
C ARG A 51 -17.59 23.30 1.00
N LEU A 52 -17.11 22.05 1.06
CA LEU A 52 -17.94 20.86 1.00
C LEU A 52 -17.97 20.20 2.37
N THR A 53 -19.17 19.86 2.85
CA THR A 53 -19.37 19.09 4.07
C THR A 53 -20.31 17.95 3.79
N GLY A 54 -19.94 16.74 4.22
CA GLY A 54 -20.76 15.56 4.00
C GLY A 54 -20.05 14.28 4.39
N PHE A 55 -20.71 13.17 4.11
CA PHE A 55 -20.04 11.87 4.16
C PHE A 55 -19.01 11.80 3.04
N GLN A 56 -17.81 11.40 3.39
CA GLN A 56 -16.69 11.24 2.48
C GLN A 56 -16.23 9.80 2.45
N VAL A 57 -15.33 9.49 1.53
CA VAL A 57 -14.58 8.24 1.60
C VAL A 57 -13.92 8.13 2.98
N PRO A 58 -13.85 6.93 3.56
CA PRO A 58 -13.30 6.74 4.89
C PRO A 58 -11.92 7.38 5.06
N TRP A 59 -11.73 8.13 6.13
CA TRP A 59 -10.49 8.89 6.37
C TRP A 59 -9.28 7.98 6.54
N PHE A 60 -9.39 6.96 7.42
CA PHE A 60 -8.24 6.12 7.76
C PHE A 60 -8.18 4.82 6.97
N SER A 61 -9.31 4.18 6.73
CA SER A 61 -9.30 2.83 6.18
C SER A 61 -10.45 2.62 5.22
N GLY A 62 -10.18 2.18 4.00
CA GLY A 62 -11.23 1.72 3.10
C GLY A 62 -12.07 0.64 3.76
N SER A 63 -13.40 0.86 3.79
CA SER A 63 -14.34 -0.12 4.33
C SER A 63 -14.30 -1.38 3.49
N ARG A 64 -14.17 -2.54 4.13
CA ARG A 64 -13.88 -3.80 3.46
C ARG A 64 -14.47 -4.99 4.17
N TRP A 65 -14.65 -6.02 3.39
CA TRP A 65 -14.89 -7.36 3.89
C TRP A 65 -14.05 -8.36 3.11
N GLY A 66 -13.77 -9.50 3.70
CA GLY A 66 -12.94 -10.50 3.05
C GLY A 66 -13.03 -11.87 3.68
N LEU A 67 -12.48 -12.83 2.95
CA LEU A 67 -12.28 -14.19 3.39
C LEU A 67 -10.79 -14.47 3.42
N THR A 68 -10.33 -15.09 4.49
CA THR A 68 -8.98 -15.66 4.57
C THR A 68 -9.07 -17.11 5.00
N GLY A 69 -8.18 -17.93 4.48
CA GLY A 69 -8.16 -19.35 4.82
C GLY A 69 -6.74 -19.87 4.95
N LYS A 70 -6.64 -20.90 5.79
CA LYS A 70 -5.41 -21.64 6.01
C LYS A 70 -5.73 -23.13 6.09
N GLU A 71 -4.99 -23.94 5.34
CA GLU A 71 -5.02 -25.38 5.36
C GLU A 71 -3.65 -25.92 5.72
N ASP A 72 -3.55 -26.75 6.74
CA ASP A 72 -2.29 -27.41 7.11
C ASP A 72 -2.00 -28.57 6.15
N LEU A 73 -0.88 -28.47 5.45
CA LEU A 73 -0.43 -29.50 4.51
C LEU A 73 0.55 -30.51 5.15
N GLY A 74 0.81 -30.37 6.46
CA GLY A 74 1.82 -31.13 7.16
C GLY A 74 3.25 -30.56 6.98
N GLY A 75 4.20 -31.10 7.74
CA GLY A 75 5.61 -30.69 7.67
C GLY A 75 5.86 -29.20 7.96
N GLY A 76 4.97 -28.50 8.69
CA GLY A 76 5.08 -27.09 8.98
C GLY A 76 4.75 -26.18 7.78
N THR A 77 4.11 -26.71 6.74
CA THR A 77 3.69 -25.98 5.55
C THR A 77 2.16 -25.86 5.49
N SER A 78 1.66 -24.71 5.06
CA SER A 78 0.24 -24.45 4.93
C SER A 78 -0.06 -23.84 3.55
N ALA A 79 -1.18 -24.24 2.95
CA ALA A 79 -1.82 -23.47 1.89
C ALA A 79 -2.62 -22.32 2.51
N ILE A 80 -2.53 -21.14 1.89
CA ILE A 80 -3.17 -19.93 2.39
C ILE A 80 -3.85 -19.19 1.24
N PHE A 81 -4.94 -18.48 1.52
CA PHE A 81 -5.56 -17.57 0.56
C PHE A 81 -6.15 -16.34 1.22
N ARG A 82 -6.38 -15.30 0.42
CA ARG A 82 -7.12 -14.12 0.80
C ARG A 82 -7.89 -13.55 -0.38
N LEU A 83 -9.16 -13.22 -0.09
CA LEU A 83 -10.04 -12.47 -0.99
C LEU A 83 -10.55 -11.27 -0.20
N GLU A 84 -10.36 -10.04 -0.70
CA GLU A 84 -10.77 -8.81 0.00
C GLU A 84 -11.36 -7.80 -0.98
N SER A 85 -12.56 -7.30 -0.65
CA SER A 85 -13.28 -6.28 -1.39
C SER A 85 -13.39 -5.00 -0.57
N GLU A 86 -13.13 -3.86 -1.20
CA GLU A 86 -13.37 -2.52 -0.62
C GLU A 86 -14.66 -1.94 -1.18
N PHE A 87 -15.43 -1.28 -0.31
CA PHE A 87 -16.68 -0.60 -0.66
C PHE A 87 -16.74 0.79 -0.02
N GLU A 88 -17.52 1.65 -0.63
CA GLU A 88 -17.75 3.00 -0.17
C GLU A 88 -18.90 3.03 0.84
N THR A 89 -18.61 3.34 2.11
CA THR A 89 -19.62 3.38 3.19
C THR A 89 -20.75 4.37 2.90
N PRO A 90 -20.54 5.56 2.31
CA PRO A 90 -21.60 6.51 2.04
C PRO A 90 -22.66 6.03 1.04
N THR A 91 -22.30 5.16 0.10
CA THR A 91 -23.14 4.76 -1.03
C THR A 91 -23.41 3.27 -1.11
N GLY A 92 -22.57 2.45 -0.47
CA GLY A 92 -22.57 1.00 -0.62
C GLY A 92 -21.95 0.49 -1.93
N ASN A 93 -21.45 1.37 -2.78
CA ASN A 93 -20.82 1.00 -4.05
C ASN A 93 -19.46 0.31 -3.83
N MET A 94 -19.03 -0.51 -4.80
CA MET A 94 -17.64 -0.99 -4.84
C MET A 94 -16.69 0.20 -5.06
N ASP A 95 -15.60 0.28 -4.31
CA ASP A 95 -14.56 1.31 -4.49
C ASP A 95 -14.01 1.33 -5.93
N THR A 96 -13.79 0.18 -6.50
CA THR A 96 -13.41 0.04 -7.91
C THR A 96 -14.56 -0.59 -8.69
N PRO A 97 -15.31 0.17 -9.50
CA PRO A 97 -16.47 -0.34 -10.23
C PRO A 97 -16.14 -1.58 -11.07
N GLY A 98 -16.94 -2.64 -10.91
CA GLY A 98 -16.79 -3.88 -11.68
C GLY A 98 -15.68 -4.84 -11.19
N VAL A 99 -14.93 -4.49 -10.13
CA VAL A 99 -13.86 -5.33 -9.58
C VAL A 99 -14.23 -5.79 -8.17
N LEU A 100 -14.77 -7.00 -8.04
CA LEU A 100 -15.25 -7.54 -6.76
C LEU A 100 -14.15 -7.62 -5.70
N PHE A 101 -13.00 -8.21 -6.03
CA PHE A 101 -11.85 -8.29 -5.10
C PHE A 101 -10.77 -7.29 -5.50
N ASN A 102 -11.11 -6.01 -5.37
CA ASN A 102 -10.25 -4.91 -5.79
C ASN A 102 -9.03 -4.72 -4.87
N ARG A 103 -9.01 -5.34 -3.68
CA ARG A 103 -7.88 -5.29 -2.75
C ARG A 103 -6.99 -6.51 -2.90
N ASP A 104 -7.46 -7.66 -2.50
CA ASP A 104 -6.70 -8.91 -2.46
C ASP A 104 -7.46 -10.03 -3.14
N ALA A 105 -6.79 -10.76 -4.02
CA ALA A 105 -7.25 -11.99 -4.65
C ALA A 105 -6.04 -12.87 -4.92
N TRP A 106 -5.57 -13.59 -3.90
CA TRP A 106 -4.35 -14.39 -3.99
C TRP A 106 -4.46 -15.72 -3.23
N VAL A 107 -3.66 -16.69 -3.68
CA VAL A 107 -3.41 -17.96 -3.03
C VAL A 107 -1.90 -18.13 -2.83
N GLY A 108 -1.49 -18.92 -1.87
CA GLY A 108 -0.07 -19.11 -1.62
C GLY A 108 0.27 -20.27 -0.69
N LEU A 109 1.56 -20.39 -0.40
CA LEU A 109 2.13 -21.32 0.54
C LEU A 109 2.90 -20.55 1.61
N GLN A 110 2.84 -21.04 2.84
CA GLN A 110 3.59 -20.48 3.96
C GLN A 110 4.20 -21.58 4.82
N SER A 111 5.48 -21.41 5.16
CA SER A 111 6.15 -22.24 6.16
C SER A 111 7.19 -21.42 6.93
N GLU A 112 7.56 -21.84 8.14
CA GLU A 112 8.65 -21.22 8.90
C GLU A 112 9.99 -21.30 8.14
N ALA A 113 10.27 -22.46 7.54
CA ALA A 113 11.53 -22.71 6.84
C ALA A 113 11.70 -21.87 5.57
N LEU A 114 10.63 -21.72 4.75
CA LEU A 114 10.70 -21.13 3.41
C LEU A 114 10.09 -19.72 3.33
N GLY A 115 9.33 -19.30 4.36
CA GLY A 115 8.59 -18.04 4.34
C GLY A 115 7.21 -18.17 3.70
N LYS A 116 6.69 -17.06 3.18
CA LYS A 116 5.36 -16.93 2.55
C LYS A 116 5.55 -16.59 1.08
N LEU A 117 4.99 -17.41 0.19
CA LEU A 117 4.96 -17.19 -1.26
C LEU A 117 3.51 -17.10 -1.72
N THR A 118 3.14 -16.00 -2.38
CA THR A 118 1.76 -15.72 -2.81
C THR A 118 1.69 -15.37 -4.29
N PHE A 119 0.56 -15.70 -4.91
CA PHE A 119 0.28 -15.52 -6.33
C PHE A 119 -1.08 -14.86 -6.51
N GLY A 120 -1.16 -13.77 -7.25
CA GLY A 120 -2.40 -13.06 -7.57
C GLY A 120 -2.34 -11.57 -7.28
N ARG A 121 -3.52 -10.93 -7.16
CA ARG A 121 -3.63 -9.52 -6.84
C ARG A 121 -3.38 -9.28 -5.36
N GLN A 122 -2.44 -8.40 -5.04
CA GLN A 122 -2.00 -8.11 -3.67
C GLN A 122 -1.28 -6.76 -3.59
N ASN A 123 -0.95 -6.29 -2.39
CA ASN A 123 -0.16 -5.08 -2.22
C ASN A 123 1.19 -5.16 -2.94
N ALA A 124 1.65 -4.04 -3.47
CA ALA A 124 3.06 -3.87 -3.81
C ALA A 124 3.92 -3.95 -2.53
N ILE A 125 5.07 -4.64 -2.59
CA ILE A 125 5.98 -4.77 -1.44
C ILE A 125 6.40 -3.39 -0.91
N ALA A 126 6.71 -2.47 -1.80
CA ALA A 126 7.08 -1.10 -1.47
C ALA A 126 6.02 -0.41 -0.59
N ARG A 127 4.73 -0.67 -0.86
CA ARG A 127 3.63 -0.18 -0.04
C ARG A 127 3.65 -0.75 1.38
N ASP A 128 3.82 -2.07 1.52
CA ASP A 128 3.83 -2.72 2.83
C ASP A 128 4.97 -2.20 3.71
N ILE A 129 6.14 -2.00 3.12
CA ILE A 129 7.33 -1.56 3.80
C ILE A 129 7.26 -0.08 4.17
N SER A 130 6.82 0.78 3.24
CA SER A 130 6.74 2.21 3.50
C SER A 130 5.69 2.58 4.56
N ALA A 131 4.70 1.74 4.77
CA ALA A 131 3.66 1.97 5.76
C ALA A 131 4.22 2.11 7.18
N ILE A 132 5.27 1.38 7.56
CA ILE A 132 5.79 1.36 8.94
C ILE A 132 6.43 2.68 9.39
N TYR A 133 6.82 3.55 8.44
CA TYR A 133 7.41 4.86 8.71
C TYR A 133 6.69 6.01 7.99
N GLY A 134 5.95 5.72 6.95
CA GLY A 134 5.21 6.72 6.17
C GLY A 134 3.81 7.02 6.73
N ASP A 135 3.29 6.15 7.59
CA ASP A 135 1.94 6.26 8.14
C ASP A 135 1.90 5.91 9.65
N PRO A 136 1.71 6.90 10.55
CA PRO A 136 1.71 6.68 12.00
C PRO A 136 0.52 5.85 12.49
N TYR A 137 -0.51 5.67 11.68
CA TYR A 137 -1.73 4.93 12.01
C TYR A 137 -1.60 3.42 11.81
N THR A 138 -0.49 2.97 11.23
CA THR A 138 -0.25 1.55 10.93
C THR A 138 0.67 0.87 11.95
N SER A 139 0.98 -0.41 11.71
CA SER A 139 1.95 -1.15 12.50
C SER A 139 3.32 -0.48 12.46
N ALA A 140 4.05 -0.55 13.57
CA ALA A 140 5.42 -0.06 13.64
C ALA A 140 6.42 -1.06 13.02
N SER A 141 6.13 -2.35 13.05
CA SER A 141 7.05 -3.43 12.70
C SER A 141 6.80 -4.00 11.31
N VAL A 142 7.86 -4.48 10.67
CA VAL A 142 7.73 -5.30 9.45
C VAL A 142 7.23 -6.69 9.79
N SER A 143 6.44 -7.28 8.89
CA SER A 143 5.87 -8.61 9.05
C SER A 143 5.68 -9.31 7.70
N LEU A 144 5.22 -10.57 7.74
CA LEU A 144 4.79 -11.30 6.54
C LEU A 144 3.42 -10.83 6.02
N ASP A 145 2.68 -10.06 6.82
CA ASP A 145 1.37 -9.55 6.45
C ASP A 145 1.47 -8.32 5.54
N GLU A 146 0.36 -7.96 4.95
CA GLU A 146 0.27 -6.77 4.13
C GLU A 146 0.15 -5.52 4.98
N GLY A 147 0.93 -4.49 4.65
CA GLY A 147 0.88 -3.19 5.30
C GLY A 147 -0.41 -2.44 4.96
N GLY A 148 -0.96 -1.76 5.95
CA GLY A 148 -2.03 -0.79 5.74
C GLY A 148 -1.48 0.57 5.33
N TYR A 149 -2.37 1.43 4.79
CA TYR A 149 -2.07 2.85 4.58
C TYR A 149 -3.35 3.66 4.75
N THR A 150 -3.21 4.88 5.26
CA THR A 150 -4.35 5.78 5.45
C THR A 150 -4.92 6.26 4.12
N ASN A 151 -6.25 6.37 4.03
CA ASN A 151 -6.95 6.74 2.80
C ASN A 151 -7.04 8.25 2.54
N VAL A 152 -6.63 9.10 3.47
CA VAL A 152 -6.73 10.56 3.33
C VAL A 152 -5.98 11.10 2.12
N ASN A 153 -6.67 11.85 1.28
CA ASN A 153 -6.14 12.32 0.00
C ASN A 153 -4.95 13.26 0.14
N ASN A 154 -4.97 14.16 1.12
CA ASN A 154 -3.89 15.13 1.30
C ASN A 154 -2.63 14.52 1.94
N PHE A 155 -2.79 13.45 2.70
CA PHE A 155 -1.74 12.77 3.46
C PHE A 155 -1.16 11.56 2.72
N LYS A 156 -1.99 10.72 2.11
CA LYS A 156 -1.62 9.40 1.57
C LYS A 156 -0.68 9.43 0.35
N GLN A 157 -0.35 10.58 -0.19
CA GLN A 157 0.30 10.65 -1.50
C GLN A 157 1.73 10.08 -1.55
N LEU A 158 2.40 9.92 -0.42
CA LEU A 158 3.68 9.19 -0.38
C LEU A 158 3.55 7.73 -0.88
N ILE A 159 2.37 7.14 -0.74
CA ILE A 159 2.10 5.78 -1.21
C ILE A 159 2.25 5.64 -2.74
N PHE A 160 2.10 6.72 -3.50
CA PHE A 160 2.29 6.68 -4.95
C PHE A 160 3.74 6.41 -5.34
N TYR A 161 4.71 6.79 -4.49
CA TYR A 161 6.11 6.39 -4.67
C TYR A 161 6.37 4.91 -4.34
N ALA A 162 5.39 4.23 -3.77
CA ALA A 162 5.42 2.81 -3.44
C ALA A 162 4.44 1.98 -4.29
N GLY A 163 3.92 2.56 -5.38
CA GLY A 163 3.01 1.89 -6.31
C GLY A 163 3.73 0.96 -7.29
N SER A 164 2.98 0.05 -7.89
CA SER A 164 3.40 -0.84 -8.98
C SER A 164 2.93 -0.31 -10.34
N ALA A 165 3.20 -1.04 -11.42
CA ALA A 165 2.69 -0.71 -12.76
C ALA A 165 1.14 -0.65 -12.83
N THR A 166 0.44 -1.25 -11.88
CA THR A 166 -1.03 -1.22 -11.76
C THR A 166 -1.55 -0.45 -10.55
N GLY A 167 -0.72 0.47 -10.01
CA GLY A 167 -1.07 1.30 -8.85
C GLY A 167 -0.54 0.74 -7.54
N THR A 168 -1.24 0.98 -6.43
CA THR A 168 -0.77 0.58 -5.10
C THR A 168 -0.87 -0.93 -4.84
N ARG A 169 -1.47 -1.67 -5.76
CA ARG A 169 -1.53 -3.13 -5.78
C ARG A 169 -1.03 -3.68 -7.10
N MET A 170 -0.32 -4.80 -7.02
CA MET A 170 0.12 -5.56 -8.18
C MET A 170 -0.99 -6.49 -8.63
N ASN A 171 -1.40 -6.41 -9.89
CA ASN A 171 -2.10 -7.50 -10.56
C ASN A 171 -1.07 -8.56 -10.99
N ASN A 172 -1.50 -9.81 -11.13
CA ASN A 172 -0.64 -10.89 -11.64
C ASN A 172 0.71 -10.96 -10.92
N GLY A 173 0.66 -10.72 -9.59
CA GLY A 173 1.86 -10.61 -8.75
C GLY A 173 2.31 -11.96 -8.20
N VAL A 174 3.62 -12.11 -8.06
CA VAL A 174 4.28 -13.15 -7.26
C VAL A 174 5.08 -12.45 -6.18
N VAL A 175 4.79 -12.74 -4.93
CA VAL A 175 5.45 -12.13 -3.77
C VAL A 175 5.97 -13.20 -2.85
N TRP A 176 7.26 -13.11 -2.52
CA TRP A 176 7.88 -13.91 -1.48
C TRP A 176 8.35 -13.02 -0.34
N LYS A 177 8.02 -13.42 0.90
CA LYS A 177 8.47 -12.76 2.13
C LYS A 177 9.00 -13.81 3.11
N LYS A 178 10.10 -13.52 3.77
CA LYS A 178 10.62 -14.34 4.86
C LYS A 178 11.09 -13.50 6.03
N MET A 179 10.68 -13.91 7.23
CA MET A 179 11.26 -13.44 8.49
C MET A 179 12.35 -14.39 8.94
N TRP A 180 13.56 -13.87 9.16
CA TRP A 180 14.70 -14.59 9.68
C TRP A 180 14.83 -14.27 11.16
N ASP A 181 14.92 -15.31 12.00
CA ASP A 181 15.03 -15.19 13.46
C ASP A 181 13.99 -14.27 14.11
N GLY A 182 12.81 -14.15 13.48
CA GLY A 182 11.73 -13.26 13.91
C GLY A 182 12.04 -11.75 13.81
N ARG A 183 13.21 -11.36 13.32
CA ARG A 183 13.69 -9.98 13.31
C ARG A 183 13.96 -9.41 11.91
N PHE A 184 14.58 -10.18 11.03
CA PHE A 184 14.95 -9.68 9.69
C PHE A 184 13.90 -10.09 8.65
N LEU A 185 13.37 -9.13 7.93
CA LEU A 185 12.52 -9.35 6.77
C LEU A 185 13.35 -9.24 5.48
N THR A 186 13.18 -10.23 4.60
CA THR A 186 13.52 -10.12 3.19
C THR A 186 12.25 -10.33 2.38
N ALA A 187 12.00 -9.47 1.39
CA ALA A 187 10.85 -9.60 0.50
C ALA A 187 11.26 -9.35 -0.96
N LEU A 188 10.73 -10.18 -1.85
CA LEU A 188 10.90 -10.11 -3.29
C LEU A 188 9.53 -10.14 -3.96
N GLY A 189 9.32 -9.30 -4.96
CA GLY A 189 8.07 -9.23 -5.71
C GLY A 189 8.30 -9.06 -7.20
N TYR A 190 7.48 -9.73 -7.98
CA TYR A 190 7.42 -9.58 -9.41
C TYR A 190 5.97 -9.50 -9.87
N GLN A 191 5.67 -8.55 -10.73
CA GLN A 191 4.39 -8.40 -11.41
C GLN A 191 4.57 -8.70 -12.88
N PHE A 192 3.77 -9.59 -13.44
CA PHE A 192 3.70 -9.83 -14.88
C PHE A 192 2.84 -8.76 -15.54
N GLY A 193 3.33 -8.20 -16.64
CA GLY A 193 2.60 -7.17 -17.39
C GLY A 193 1.60 -7.72 -18.40
N GLU A 194 1.73 -9.03 -18.74
CA GLU A 194 0.83 -9.76 -19.65
C GLU A 194 0.62 -9.08 -21.03
N VAL A 195 1.67 -8.43 -21.54
CA VAL A 195 1.64 -7.81 -22.86
C VAL A 195 2.22 -8.78 -23.89
N PRO A 196 1.42 -9.32 -24.84
CA PRO A 196 1.90 -10.29 -25.83
C PRO A 196 3.10 -9.79 -26.60
N GLY A 197 4.17 -10.59 -26.66
CA GLY A 197 5.42 -10.26 -27.35
C GLY A 197 6.31 -9.22 -26.63
N GLN A 198 5.91 -8.71 -25.47
CA GLN A 198 6.66 -7.68 -24.73
C GLN A 198 6.75 -8.03 -23.23
N PHE A 199 7.52 -9.05 -22.89
CA PHE A 199 7.61 -9.61 -21.54
C PHE A 199 7.91 -8.59 -20.44
N THR A 200 8.67 -7.54 -20.72
CA THR A 200 9.07 -6.51 -19.75
C THR A 200 8.10 -5.33 -19.66
N GLN A 201 7.03 -5.30 -20.46
CA GLN A 201 6.07 -4.20 -20.46
C GLN A 201 4.98 -4.43 -19.41
N GLY A 202 4.64 -3.41 -18.62
CA GLY A 202 3.65 -3.53 -17.54
C GLY A 202 4.17 -4.28 -16.30
N THR A 203 5.49 -4.59 -16.24
CA THR A 203 6.09 -5.32 -15.12
C THR A 203 6.41 -4.40 -13.95
N THR A 204 6.49 -5.01 -12.76
CA THR A 204 7.07 -4.39 -11.56
C THR A 204 8.00 -5.39 -10.89
N GLU A 205 9.17 -4.93 -10.50
CA GLU A 205 10.17 -5.70 -9.74
C GLU A 205 10.44 -5.00 -8.42
N SER A 206 10.42 -5.72 -7.31
CA SER A 206 10.56 -5.14 -5.98
C SER A 206 11.47 -5.99 -5.10
N LEU A 207 12.33 -5.32 -4.35
CA LEU A 207 13.13 -5.87 -3.25
C LEU A 207 12.88 -5.03 -2.01
N ALA A 208 12.72 -5.67 -0.85
CA ALA A 208 12.71 -4.96 0.42
C ALA A 208 13.44 -5.73 1.50
N LEU A 209 13.99 -4.96 2.43
CA LEU A 209 14.63 -5.42 3.64
C LEU A 209 14.03 -4.70 4.84
N GLY A 210 13.94 -5.40 5.98
CA GLY A 210 13.46 -4.84 7.23
C GLY A 210 14.13 -5.46 8.44
N TYR A 211 14.11 -4.71 9.53
CA TYR A 211 14.64 -5.17 10.82
C TYR A 211 13.74 -4.71 11.96
N ASN A 212 13.33 -5.65 12.80
CA ASN A 212 12.61 -5.41 14.02
C ASN A 212 13.57 -5.51 15.21
N GLY A 213 13.98 -4.37 15.77
CA GLY A 213 14.67 -4.29 17.06
C GLY A 213 13.68 -4.32 18.21
N ASP A 214 14.18 -4.21 19.45
CA ASP A 214 13.32 -4.27 20.64
C ASP A 214 12.46 -3.01 20.80
N ASN A 215 13.01 -1.86 20.45
CA ASN A 215 12.35 -0.56 20.56
C ASN A 215 12.52 0.32 19.30
N PHE A 216 13.00 -0.24 18.19
CA PHE A 216 13.11 0.45 16.91
C PHE A 216 12.88 -0.52 15.75
N HIS A 217 12.41 0.00 14.64
CA HIS A 217 12.20 -0.76 13.42
C HIS A 217 12.74 0.03 12.23
N LEU A 218 13.44 -0.65 11.36
CA LEU A 218 14.02 -0.06 10.14
C LEU A 218 13.55 -0.85 8.94
N ALA A 219 13.30 -0.19 7.83
CA ALA A 219 13.04 -0.86 6.57
C ALA A 219 13.35 0.03 5.37
N GLY A 220 13.53 -0.62 4.23
CA GLY A 220 13.69 0.06 2.97
C GLY A 220 13.31 -0.85 1.81
N PHE A 221 13.07 -0.23 0.66
CA PHE A 221 12.78 -0.93 -0.58
C PHE A 221 13.47 -0.29 -1.77
N ALA A 222 13.68 -1.10 -2.80
CA ALA A 222 13.98 -0.68 -4.16
C ALA A 222 12.96 -1.33 -5.08
N GLN A 223 12.38 -0.54 -5.98
CA GLN A 223 11.36 -0.99 -6.91
C GLN A 223 11.53 -0.32 -8.25
N GLN A 224 11.27 -1.06 -9.32
CA GLN A 224 11.11 -0.50 -10.66
C GLN A 224 9.84 -1.03 -11.33
N ALA A 225 9.24 -0.19 -12.17
CA ALA A 225 8.06 -0.54 -12.95
C ALA A 225 8.18 0.01 -14.37
N LYS A 226 7.65 -0.69 -15.36
CA LYS A 226 7.65 -0.23 -16.75
C LYS A 226 6.23 0.01 -17.23
N VAL A 227 5.89 1.28 -17.42
CA VAL A 227 4.55 1.73 -17.78
C VAL A 227 4.58 2.54 -19.08
N GLY A 228 3.80 2.13 -20.08
CA GLY A 228 3.71 2.86 -21.36
C GLY A 228 5.04 2.98 -22.11
N GLY A 229 5.98 2.08 -21.89
CA GLY A 229 7.32 2.13 -22.50
C GLY A 229 8.38 2.83 -21.64
N PHE A 230 8.00 3.52 -20.58
CA PHE A 230 8.87 4.29 -19.69
C PHE A 230 9.18 3.52 -18.41
N MET A 231 10.39 3.68 -17.88
CA MET A 231 10.84 3.04 -16.66
C MET A 231 10.74 4.01 -15.49
N ASP A 232 10.04 3.58 -14.46
CA ASP A 232 9.94 4.25 -13.18
C ASP A 232 10.75 3.50 -12.13
N ARG A 233 11.50 4.22 -11.28
CA ARG A 233 12.26 3.63 -10.17
C ARG A 233 11.98 4.38 -8.88
N SER A 234 11.79 3.64 -7.80
CA SER A 234 11.53 4.17 -6.49
C SER A 234 12.40 3.48 -5.45
N TYR A 235 12.95 4.27 -4.56
CA TYR A 235 13.77 3.84 -3.44
C TYR A 235 13.28 4.51 -2.17
N SER A 236 13.28 3.79 -1.07
CA SER A 236 12.93 4.38 0.20
C SER A 236 13.68 3.71 1.35
N VAL A 237 13.95 4.50 2.37
CA VAL A 237 14.44 4.04 3.67
C VAL A 237 13.77 4.83 4.76
N GLY A 238 13.43 4.16 5.84
CA GLY A 238 12.82 4.78 6.99
C GLY A 238 12.71 3.82 8.16
N GLY A 239 12.06 4.30 9.21
CA GLY A 239 11.87 3.50 10.40
C GLY A 239 11.17 4.28 11.49
N ASN A 240 11.15 3.68 12.66
CA ASN A 240 10.61 4.31 13.85
C ASN A 240 11.38 3.88 15.10
N VAL A 241 11.25 4.70 16.14
CA VAL A 241 11.76 4.42 17.47
C VAL A 241 10.59 4.56 18.46
N ILE A 242 10.51 3.61 19.40
CA ILE A 242 9.48 3.54 20.44
C ILE A 242 10.14 3.75 21.79
N PHE A 243 9.67 4.72 22.56
CA PHE A 243 10.13 4.96 23.92
C PHE A 243 8.94 5.32 24.83
N GLY A 244 8.62 4.42 25.74
CA GLY A 244 7.42 4.51 26.55
C GLY A 244 6.15 4.58 25.70
N MET A 245 5.37 5.67 25.85
CA MET A 245 4.15 5.89 25.08
C MET A 245 4.37 6.59 23.72
N PHE A 246 5.60 6.93 23.39
CA PHE A 246 5.92 7.69 22.20
C PHE A 246 6.49 6.79 21.09
N ARG A 247 6.02 6.98 19.85
CA ARG A 247 6.61 6.44 18.63
C ARG A 247 6.92 7.56 17.66
N VAL A 248 8.19 7.76 17.32
CA VAL A 248 8.62 8.69 16.28
C VAL A 248 8.93 7.91 15.03
N ASN A 249 8.31 8.29 13.92
CA ASN A 249 8.57 7.71 12.61
C ASN A 249 9.26 8.74 11.71
N ALA A 250 10.17 8.28 10.84
CA ALA A 250 10.79 9.10 9.80
C ALA A 250 11.09 8.27 8.56
N GLY A 251 10.96 8.87 7.38
CA GLY A 251 11.24 8.20 6.12
C GLY A 251 11.64 9.16 5.00
N TYR A 252 12.39 8.62 4.07
CA TYR A 252 12.84 9.28 2.86
C TYR A 252 12.47 8.43 1.64
N PHE A 253 12.03 9.09 0.57
CA PHE A 253 11.70 8.50 -0.72
C PHE A 253 12.44 9.26 -1.82
N HIS A 254 13.01 8.52 -2.74
CA HIS A 254 13.55 9.02 -4.00
C HIS A 254 12.88 8.29 -5.15
N TYR A 255 12.39 9.05 -6.13
CA TYR A 255 11.71 8.53 -7.29
C TYR A 255 12.27 9.14 -8.56
N THR A 256 12.51 8.33 -9.57
CA THR A 256 12.88 8.75 -10.91
C THR A 256 11.93 8.11 -11.93
N GLY A 257 11.46 8.90 -12.90
CA GLY A 257 10.59 8.42 -13.97
C GLY A 257 11.14 8.85 -15.34
N GLU A 258 11.26 7.90 -16.25
CA GLU A 258 11.51 8.21 -17.65
C GLU A 258 10.26 8.90 -18.22
N GLN A 259 10.47 9.85 -19.12
CA GLN A 259 9.44 10.64 -19.77
C GLN A 259 9.81 10.86 -21.25
N PRO A 260 8.92 11.40 -22.12
CA PRO A 260 9.29 11.77 -23.47
C PRO A 260 10.52 12.65 -23.50
N ALA A 261 11.46 12.37 -24.41
CA ALA A 261 12.77 13.03 -24.48
C ALA A 261 12.68 14.57 -24.55
N ALA A 262 11.58 15.09 -25.13
CA ALA A 262 11.34 16.53 -25.28
C ALA A 262 11.18 17.27 -23.94
N ILE A 263 10.78 16.57 -22.86
CA ILE A 263 10.57 17.16 -21.54
C ILE A 263 11.60 16.66 -20.50
N GLY A 264 12.42 15.64 -20.83
CA GLY A 264 13.42 15.07 -19.94
C GLY A 264 12.83 14.23 -18.80
N ASN A 265 13.69 13.62 -18.00
CA ASN A 265 13.28 12.69 -16.95
C ASN A 265 12.84 13.42 -15.67
N ARG A 266 11.90 12.80 -14.95
CA ARG A 266 11.45 13.21 -13.62
C ARG A 266 12.42 12.74 -12.53
N SER A 267 12.55 13.54 -11.45
CA SER A 267 13.31 13.15 -10.25
C SER A 267 12.74 13.81 -9.01
N ASP A 268 12.10 13.03 -8.13
CA ASP A 268 11.43 13.52 -6.95
C ASP A 268 12.16 13.11 -5.66
N ASN A 269 11.97 13.91 -4.62
CA ASN A 269 12.38 13.59 -3.27
C ASN A 269 11.22 13.86 -2.31
N ALA A 270 10.94 12.92 -1.40
CA ALA A 270 9.92 13.11 -0.39
C ALA A 270 10.41 12.69 0.99
N TYR A 271 9.88 13.36 2.00
CA TYR A 271 10.25 13.20 3.41
C TYR A 271 8.99 13.11 4.25
N THR A 272 9.02 12.28 5.27
CA THR A 272 7.95 12.19 6.26
C THR A 272 8.54 12.11 7.65
N VAL A 273 7.88 12.75 8.61
CA VAL A 273 8.14 12.62 10.03
C VAL A 273 6.81 12.64 10.77
N SER A 274 6.63 11.77 11.75
CA SER A 274 5.43 11.77 12.57
C SER A 274 5.72 11.30 14.00
N LEU A 275 4.83 11.70 14.90
CA LEU A 275 4.80 11.31 16.30
C LEU A 275 3.44 10.68 16.58
N LYS A 276 3.45 9.48 17.15
CA LYS A 276 2.30 8.86 17.80
C LYS A 276 2.53 8.84 19.31
N VAL A 277 1.51 9.24 20.05
CA VAL A 277 1.49 9.21 21.52
C VAL A 277 0.33 8.32 21.95
N ALA A 278 0.65 7.18 22.57
CA ALA A 278 -0.31 6.19 23.06
C ALA A 278 -0.16 6.01 24.57
N PRO A 279 -0.71 6.94 25.38
CA PRO A 279 -0.69 6.84 26.83
C PRO A 279 -1.54 5.66 27.30
N PRO A 280 -1.34 5.17 28.54
CA PRO A 280 -2.28 4.23 29.14
C PRO A 280 -3.70 4.82 29.16
N GLY A 281 -4.67 4.04 28.62
CA GLY A 281 -6.08 4.44 28.57
C GLY A 281 -6.68 4.27 27.19
N ALA A 282 -7.69 5.08 26.89
CA ALA A 282 -8.52 4.92 25.70
C ALA A 282 -8.15 5.88 24.56
N PHE A 283 -7.14 6.71 24.70
CA PHE A 283 -6.82 7.72 23.71
C PHE A 283 -5.45 7.51 23.07
N ASP A 284 -5.38 7.68 21.74
CA ASP A 284 -4.16 7.83 20.97
C ASP A 284 -4.14 9.20 20.29
N TYR A 285 -2.96 9.80 20.16
CA TYR A 285 -2.75 11.08 19.50
C TYR A 285 -1.66 10.92 18.43
N GLU A 286 -1.88 11.52 17.26
CA GLU A 286 -0.90 11.51 16.19
C GLU A 286 -0.78 12.87 15.54
N ILE A 287 0.46 13.21 15.17
CA ILE A 287 0.78 14.38 14.37
C ILE A 287 1.91 14.04 13.41
N GLY A 288 1.86 14.55 12.20
CA GLY A 288 2.91 14.31 11.23
C GLY A 288 3.01 15.40 10.17
N TYR A 289 4.15 15.41 9.51
CA TYR A 289 4.45 16.35 8.46
C TYR A 289 5.13 15.64 7.29
N GLN A 290 4.70 15.97 6.08
CA GLN A 290 5.26 15.43 4.84
C GLN A 290 5.65 16.55 3.89
N ILE A 291 6.76 16.33 3.19
CA ILE A 291 7.23 17.19 2.11
C ILE A 291 7.44 16.32 0.89
N MET A 292 6.82 16.66 -0.22
CA MET A 292 7.04 16.05 -1.52
C MET A 292 7.55 17.12 -2.48
N LYS A 293 8.72 16.87 -3.07
CA LYS A 293 9.36 17.76 -4.04
C LYS A 293 9.36 17.03 -5.37
N ALA A 294 8.45 17.40 -6.27
CA ALA A 294 8.43 16.93 -7.64
C ALA A 294 9.36 17.81 -8.48
N ASN A 295 10.22 17.20 -9.28
CA ASN A 295 11.08 17.89 -10.20
C ASN A 295 10.91 17.32 -11.60
N ASN A 296 10.58 18.21 -12.53
CA ASN A 296 10.34 17.89 -13.93
C ASN A 296 9.28 16.78 -14.14
N ALA A 297 8.20 16.85 -13.37
CA ALA A 297 7.10 15.89 -13.48
C ALA A 297 6.18 16.26 -14.65
N ALA A 298 5.93 15.32 -15.55
CA ALA A 298 4.94 15.48 -16.61
C ALA A 298 3.56 15.73 -16.01
N PHE A 299 2.79 16.63 -16.61
CA PHE A 299 1.40 16.85 -16.23
C PHE A 299 0.58 15.63 -16.65
N SER A 300 -0.07 14.97 -15.69
CA SER A 300 -1.04 13.91 -15.94
C SER A 300 -2.38 14.49 -16.47
N ALA A 301 -3.19 13.65 -17.07
CA ALA A 301 -4.47 14.05 -17.65
C ALA A 301 -5.47 14.61 -16.60
N ASP A 302 -5.32 14.22 -15.33
CA ASP A 302 -6.11 14.73 -14.19
C ASP A 302 -5.50 16.00 -13.56
N GLY A 303 -4.43 16.55 -14.13
CA GLY A 303 -3.70 17.70 -13.59
C GLY A 303 -2.88 17.38 -12.33
N ASN A 304 -2.72 16.11 -11.98
CA ASN A 304 -1.91 15.69 -10.83
C ASN A 304 -0.49 15.31 -11.26
N THR A 305 0.48 16.18 -11.01
CA THR A 305 1.89 15.94 -11.35
C THR A 305 2.58 14.84 -10.52
N LEU A 306 1.85 14.24 -9.58
CA LEU A 306 2.41 13.28 -8.61
C LEU A 306 2.04 11.85 -8.84
N ASN A 307 1.24 11.53 -9.81
CA ASN A 307 0.94 10.13 -10.04
C ASN A 307 2.21 9.46 -10.57
N ALA A 308 3.07 8.98 -9.63
CA ALA A 308 4.13 8.05 -9.96
C ALA A 308 3.51 6.83 -10.64
N TYR A 309 4.23 6.15 -11.50
CA TYR A 309 3.73 4.99 -12.26
C TYR A 309 2.48 5.26 -13.15
N ALA A 310 2.14 6.52 -13.41
CA ALA A 310 1.18 6.84 -14.45
C ALA A 310 1.86 6.87 -15.82
N SER A 311 1.14 6.45 -16.85
CA SER A 311 1.63 6.60 -18.22
C SER A 311 1.81 8.08 -18.56
N VAL A 312 3.01 8.45 -19.01
CA VAL A 312 3.35 9.80 -19.48
C VAL A 312 3.44 9.86 -21.00
N VAL A 313 2.91 8.84 -21.70
CA VAL A 313 2.89 8.79 -23.17
C VAL A 313 2.21 10.03 -23.72
N GLY A 314 2.89 10.72 -24.65
CA GLY A 314 2.36 11.94 -25.29
C GLY A 314 2.45 13.20 -24.43
N ALA A 315 3.03 13.17 -23.25
CA ALA A 315 3.27 14.37 -22.45
C ALA A 315 4.22 15.34 -23.19
N THR A 316 3.83 16.62 -23.26
CA THR A 316 4.59 17.68 -23.92
C THR A 316 5.07 18.76 -22.98
N ALA A 317 4.66 18.72 -21.72
CA ALA A 317 5.02 19.69 -20.69
C ALA A 317 5.28 18.99 -19.36
N ALA A 318 6.22 19.55 -18.59
CA ALA A 318 6.54 19.10 -17.24
C ALA A 318 6.68 20.31 -16.32
N GLY A 319 6.47 20.10 -15.03
CA GLY A 319 6.60 21.13 -14.01
C GLY A 319 7.35 20.64 -12.79
N SER A 320 7.79 21.59 -11.99
CA SER A 320 8.46 21.33 -10.71
C SER A 320 7.75 22.08 -9.61
N GLY A 321 7.68 21.47 -8.41
CA GLY A 321 7.01 22.12 -7.31
C GLY A 321 7.07 21.31 -6.03
N ARG A 322 6.39 21.80 -5.01
CA ARG A 322 6.41 21.20 -3.69
C ARG A 322 5.03 21.14 -3.08
N LYS A 323 4.71 19.98 -2.52
CA LYS A 323 3.57 19.78 -1.64
C LYS A 323 4.06 19.58 -0.21
N ASN A 324 3.43 20.30 0.72
CA ASN A 324 3.65 20.15 2.15
C ASN A 324 2.31 19.80 2.79
N THR A 325 2.29 18.80 3.68
CA THR A 325 1.09 18.41 4.40
C THR A 325 1.40 18.25 5.88
N LEU A 326 0.70 19.02 6.70
CA LEU A 326 0.62 18.84 8.16
C LEU A 326 -0.68 18.11 8.45
N TYR A 327 -0.65 17.08 9.29
CA TYR A 327 -1.83 16.29 9.63
C TYR A 327 -1.77 15.82 11.08
N GLY A 328 -2.94 15.51 11.64
CA GLY A 328 -3.02 14.96 12.99
C GLY A 328 -4.39 14.40 13.31
N SER A 329 -4.46 13.61 14.37
CA SER A 329 -5.69 12.98 14.83
C SER A 329 -5.68 12.67 16.33
N VAL A 330 -6.88 12.46 16.83
CA VAL A 330 -7.14 11.90 18.16
C VAL A 330 -8.09 10.73 17.98
N PHE A 331 -7.71 9.55 18.51
CA PHE A 331 -8.57 8.38 18.57
C PHE A 331 -9.08 8.16 19.99
N TYR A 332 -10.34 7.75 20.10
CA TYR A 332 -10.95 7.25 21.33
C TYR A 332 -11.37 5.80 21.13
N HIS A 333 -10.65 4.88 21.77
CA HIS A 333 -10.87 3.44 21.68
C HIS A 333 -11.97 3.02 22.66
N VAL A 334 -13.17 2.80 22.14
CA VAL A 334 -14.32 2.27 22.91
C VAL A 334 -14.10 0.79 23.27
N SER A 335 -13.46 0.05 22.37
CA SER A 335 -13.08 -1.35 22.55
C SER A 335 -11.87 -1.67 21.69
N LYS A 336 -11.39 -2.94 21.74
CA LYS A 336 -10.32 -3.45 20.85
C LYS A 336 -10.70 -3.39 19.36
N ARG A 337 -11.97 -3.28 19.03
CA ARG A 337 -12.50 -3.32 17.65
C ARG A 337 -13.12 -2.03 17.19
N THR A 338 -13.57 -1.16 18.11
CA THR A 338 -14.35 0.03 17.81
C THR A 338 -13.69 1.28 18.38
N GLU A 339 -13.55 2.28 17.55
CA GLU A 339 -12.95 3.56 17.90
C GLU A 339 -13.69 4.72 17.20
N PHE A 340 -13.76 5.86 17.87
CA PHE A 340 -14.10 7.16 17.29
C PHE A 340 -12.83 7.93 17.04
N TYR A 341 -12.88 8.86 16.10
CA TYR A 341 -11.75 9.74 15.82
C TYR A 341 -12.17 11.14 15.39
N VAL A 342 -11.26 12.07 15.66
CA VAL A 342 -11.21 13.41 15.07
C VAL A 342 -9.89 13.54 14.36
N ALA A 343 -9.90 14.08 13.14
CA ALA A 343 -8.70 14.26 12.35
C ALA A 343 -8.75 15.58 11.58
N ALA A 344 -7.58 16.10 11.26
CA ALA A 344 -7.44 17.27 10.41
C ALA A 344 -6.16 17.21 9.60
N ASP A 345 -6.16 17.83 8.43
CA ASP A 345 -4.95 18.13 7.69
C ASP A 345 -4.96 19.53 7.07
N TYR A 346 -3.76 20.01 6.77
CA TYR A 346 -3.52 21.20 5.98
C TYR A 346 -2.47 20.91 4.92
N MET A 347 -2.86 21.07 3.68
CA MET A 347 -2.00 20.92 2.51
C MET A 347 -1.67 22.29 1.93
N LYS A 348 -0.38 22.50 1.58
CA LYS A 348 0.10 23.67 0.86
C LYS A 348 0.91 23.26 -0.36
N LEU A 349 0.50 23.75 -1.52
CA LEU A 349 1.17 23.59 -2.79
C LEU A 349 2.01 24.83 -3.10
N LYS A 350 3.17 24.64 -3.72
CA LYS A 350 4.08 25.70 -4.14
C LYS A 350 4.60 25.42 -5.56
N ASP A 351 4.93 26.49 -6.24
CA ASP A 351 5.42 26.49 -7.60
C ASP A 351 4.39 25.87 -8.55
N GLN A 352 4.78 24.96 -9.44
CA GLN A 352 3.88 24.32 -10.41
C GLN A 352 3.24 23.02 -9.89
N TYR A 353 3.32 22.73 -8.57
CA TYR A 353 2.71 21.56 -8.02
C TYR A 353 1.18 21.65 -8.06
N ILE A 354 0.54 20.70 -8.73
CA ILE A 354 -0.91 20.63 -8.93
C ILE A 354 -1.44 19.35 -8.30
N VAL A 355 -2.56 19.47 -7.62
CA VAL A 355 -3.36 18.34 -7.12
C VAL A 355 -4.81 18.58 -7.53
N GLY A 356 -5.43 17.64 -8.24
CA GLY A 356 -6.78 17.77 -8.77
C GLY A 356 -7.83 18.11 -7.71
N SER A 357 -7.70 17.54 -6.50
CA SER A 357 -8.63 17.78 -5.39
C SER A 357 -8.69 19.24 -4.90
N THR A 358 -7.69 20.06 -5.22
CA THR A 358 -7.69 21.47 -4.81
C THR A 358 -8.40 22.42 -5.77
N ASN A 359 -8.89 21.92 -6.89
CA ASN A 359 -9.61 22.71 -7.92
C ASN A 359 -8.87 23.98 -8.35
N GLY A 360 -7.54 23.92 -8.48
CA GLY A 360 -6.68 25.05 -8.86
C GLY A 360 -6.20 25.92 -7.70
N HIS A 361 -6.67 25.70 -6.49
CA HIS A 361 -6.16 26.40 -5.30
C HIS A 361 -4.80 25.82 -4.85
N ASN A 362 -3.99 26.64 -4.19
CA ASN A 362 -2.66 26.25 -3.74
C ASN A 362 -2.64 25.75 -2.27
N SER A 363 -3.80 25.55 -1.67
CA SER A 363 -3.93 24.99 -0.32
C SER A 363 -5.30 24.35 -0.14
N GLN A 364 -5.36 23.39 0.78
CA GLN A 364 -6.61 22.78 1.22
C GLN A 364 -6.50 22.41 2.69
N THR A 365 -7.58 22.58 3.44
CA THR A 365 -7.72 22.13 4.82
C THR A 365 -8.92 21.21 4.89
N GLU A 366 -8.75 20.10 5.54
CA GLU A 366 -9.83 19.17 5.80
C GLU A 366 -9.92 18.89 7.31
N PHE A 367 -11.14 18.77 7.82
CA PHE A 367 -11.46 18.37 9.19
C PHE A 367 -12.47 17.24 9.14
N ALA A 368 -12.26 16.19 9.92
CA ALA A 368 -13.07 14.99 9.89
C ALA A 368 -13.40 14.47 11.29
N VAL A 369 -14.59 13.89 11.41
CA VAL A 369 -14.99 13.06 12.55
C VAL A 369 -15.51 11.73 12.01
N GLY A 370 -15.19 10.64 12.68
CA GLY A 370 -15.61 9.34 12.19
C GLY A 370 -15.60 8.26 13.25
N MET A 371 -16.09 7.10 12.82
CA MET A 371 -16.13 5.88 13.61
C MET A 371 -15.60 4.73 12.76
N ARG A 372 -14.77 3.90 13.37
CA ARG A 372 -14.26 2.69 12.74
C ARG A 372 -14.52 1.47 13.62
N THR A 373 -15.00 0.38 13.01
CA THR A 373 -15.22 -0.89 13.72
C THR A 373 -14.73 -2.06 12.86
N ARG A 374 -14.24 -3.11 13.54
CA ARG A 374 -13.75 -4.36 12.93
C ARG A 374 -14.58 -5.54 13.39
N PHE A 375 -14.79 -6.53 12.53
CA PHE A 375 -15.52 -7.77 12.85
C PHE A 375 -14.79 -9.00 12.32
#